data_f45fa248024fcebaf48ea6e42bfa08c1
#
_entry.id   f45fa248024fcebaf48ea6e42bfa08c1
#
_cell.length_a   1.000
_cell.length_b   1.000
_cell.length_c   1.000
_cell.angle_alpha   90.00
_cell.angle_beta   90.00
_cell.angle_gamma   90.00
#
_symmetry.space_group_name_H-M   'P 1'
#
loop_
_entity.id
_entity.type
_entity.pdbx_description
1 polymer ?
#
loop_
_entity_poly.entity_id
_entity_poly.type
_entity_poly.pdbx_seq_one_letter_code
_entity_poly.pdbx_strand_id
1 'polypeptide(L)'
;MEMKTKIREKFKTLFGAEGEVFASAGRINLIGEHTDYNGGYVFPGAIDCGIMAEVKLNGTQKVKAFSIDYDEYVEFGLNEEDKPKQQWASYIFGVCRETVKRGGKVEGFDTVFAGDVPLGAGLSSSAALESTFAYAINYLFDNKIDKFDLAKIGQSTEHNYCGVKCGIMDQFASIFGKKGSLIRLNCKTLEYKYFPFDPKGYKLVLVDSCVKHELASSAYNKRRESCENAAKAIRKNHLEVEFLSDAKRVWLDEVRDEIPAEDFLRAEYVIGEVQRVLDVCDALERGDYDIVGEMMYQTHFGLSKLYEVSCEELDFLNKLARKCEVTGSRVMGGGFGGCTINLVKDELYDAFIAAVKEQFPAKFGHDPKFYDVVISDGARKVE
;
A
#
# COMPACT_ATOMS: atom_id res chain seq x y z
N MET A 1 -12.14 -9.11 -17.65
CA MET A 1 -13.49 -9.33 -18.28
C MET A 1 -14.39 -10.13 -17.35
N GLU A 2 -13.94 -11.20 -16.76
CA GLU A 2 -14.74 -12.07 -15.86
C GLU A 2 -15.27 -11.35 -14.60
N MET A 3 -14.43 -10.57 -13.90
CA MET A 3 -14.83 -9.82 -12.69
C MET A 3 -15.94 -8.80 -12.98
N LYS A 4 -15.77 -7.98 -14.02
CA LYS A 4 -16.78 -6.99 -14.42
C LYS A 4 -18.15 -7.65 -14.73
N THR A 5 -18.14 -8.79 -15.41
CA THR A 5 -19.36 -9.54 -15.73
C THR A 5 -20.05 -10.04 -14.45
N LYS A 6 -19.31 -10.65 -13.52
CA LYS A 6 -19.85 -11.11 -12.23
C LYS A 6 -20.48 -9.98 -11.42
N ILE A 7 -19.80 -8.82 -11.36
CA ILE A 7 -20.29 -7.65 -10.65
C ILE A 7 -21.62 -7.17 -11.27
N ARG A 8 -21.68 -7.02 -12.60
CA ARG A 8 -22.88 -6.56 -13.30
C ARG A 8 -24.08 -7.52 -13.15
N GLU A 9 -23.84 -8.82 -13.27
CA GLU A 9 -24.89 -9.83 -13.09
C GLU A 9 -25.45 -9.79 -11.67
N LYS A 10 -24.57 -9.70 -10.65
CA LYS A 10 -24.99 -9.62 -9.26
C LYS A 10 -25.69 -8.30 -8.97
N PHE A 11 -25.21 -7.16 -9.50
CA PHE A 11 -25.83 -5.85 -9.36
C PHE A 11 -27.24 -5.84 -9.94
N LYS A 12 -27.40 -6.36 -11.16
CA LYS A 12 -28.72 -6.48 -11.82
C LYS A 12 -29.68 -7.38 -11.04
N THR A 13 -29.16 -8.49 -10.48
CA THR A 13 -29.96 -9.42 -9.67
C THR A 13 -30.47 -8.75 -8.38
N LEU A 14 -29.62 -7.98 -7.69
CA LEU A 14 -29.97 -7.37 -6.41
C LEU A 14 -30.81 -6.10 -6.54
N PHE A 15 -30.52 -5.27 -7.56
CA PHE A 15 -31.07 -3.93 -7.65
C PHE A 15 -31.96 -3.71 -8.89
N GLY A 16 -32.07 -4.69 -9.78
CA GLY A 16 -32.94 -4.61 -10.99
C GLY A 16 -32.54 -3.51 -11.97
N ALA A 17 -31.28 -3.06 -11.93
CA ALA A 17 -30.79 -1.88 -12.64
C ALA A 17 -29.37 -2.10 -13.16
N GLU A 18 -28.83 -1.12 -13.87
CA GLU A 18 -27.44 -1.03 -14.27
C GLU A 18 -26.87 0.29 -13.73
N GLY A 19 -25.62 0.24 -13.28
CA GLY A 19 -24.86 1.38 -12.76
C GLY A 19 -23.63 1.69 -13.61
N GLU A 20 -22.81 2.58 -13.10
CA GLU A 20 -21.50 2.89 -13.66
C GLU A 20 -20.42 2.07 -12.97
N VAL A 21 -19.39 1.65 -13.71
CA VAL A 21 -18.33 0.81 -13.19
C VAL A 21 -17.07 1.64 -12.95
N PHE A 22 -16.52 1.49 -11.75
CA PHE A 22 -15.28 2.13 -11.31
C PHE A 22 -14.29 1.09 -10.83
N ALA A 23 -13.01 1.40 -10.93
CA ALA A 23 -11.96 0.53 -10.42
C ALA A 23 -10.79 1.35 -9.88
N SER A 24 -10.11 0.80 -8.91
CA SER A 24 -8.82 1.27 -8.45
C SER A 24 -7.89 0.09 -8.18
N ALA A 25 -6.61 0.33 -8.32
CA ALA A 25 -5.56 -0.66 -8.20
C ALA A 25 -5.06 -0.81 -6.76
N GLY A 26 -4.61 -2.00 -6.39
CA GLY A 26 -3.65 -2.18 -5.34
C GLY A 26 -2.28 -1.61 -5.74
N ARG A 27 -1.29 -1.72 -4.86
CA ARG A 27 0.04 -1.17 -5.14
C ARG A 27 1.15 -2.12 -4.72
N ILE A 28 2.27 -2.03 -5.40
CA ILE A 28 3.57 -2.37 -4.85
C ILE A 28 4.27 -1.09 -4.38
N ASN A 29 5.30 -1.24 -3.58
CA ASN A 29 6.29 -0.18 -3.36
C ASN A 29 7.65 -0.78 -3.70
N LEU A 30 8.44 -0.19 -4.60
CA LEU A 30 9.73 -0.77 -4.97
C LEU A 30 10.76 -0.57 -3.87
N ILE A 31 10.74 0.56 -3.18
CA ILE A 31 11.61 0.94 -2.08
C ILE A 31 11.01 2.11 -1.30
N GLY A 32 11.41 2.32 -0.02
CA GLY A 32 10.88 3.41 0.80
C GLY A 32 9.78 2.95 1.76
N GLU A 33 9.94 1.78 2.38
CA GLU A 33 8.98 1.31 3.38
C GLU A 33 9.11 2.07 4.70
N HIS A 34 7.95 2.38 5.31
CA HIS A 34 7.85 3.11 6.58
C HIS A 34 8.41 4.54 6.57
N THR A 35 8.67 5.11 5.39
CA THR A 35 9.13 6.50 5.25
C THR A 35 8.00 7.50 5.08
N ASP A 36 6.82 7.06 4.66
CA ASP A 36 5.68 7.91 4.30
C ASP A 36 5.13 8.72 5.49
N TYR A 37 4.88 8.11 6.62
CA TYR A 37 4.45 8.81 7.83
C TYR A 37 5.61 9.53 8.56
N ASN A 38 6.83 9.39 8.05
CA ASN A 38 8.02 10.12 8.46
C ASN A 38 8.37 11.28 7.52
N GLY A 39 7.46 11.67 6.62
CA GLY A 39 7.65 12.75 5.65
C GLY A 39 8.69 12.44 4.56
N GLY A 40 9.11 11.16 4.43
CA GLY A 40 10.16 10.74 3.51
C GLY A 40 9.66 10.49 2.09
N TYR A 41 10.57 9.94 1.28
CA TYR A 41 10.26 9.50 -0.07
C TYR A 41 9.78 8.05 -0.08
N VAL A 42 8.80 7.77 -0.94
CA VAL A 42 8.34 6.42 -1.30
C VAL A 42 8.40 6.24 -2.81
N PHE A 43 8.40 4.99 -3.27
CA PHE A 43 8.51 4.71 -4.71
C PHE A 43 7.52 3.64 -5.17
N PRO A 44 6.20 3.86 -4.98
CA PRO A 44 5.17 2.90 -5.34
C PRO A 44 4.83 2.91 -6.82
N GLY A 45 4.12 1.83 -7.23
CA GLY A 45 3.40 1.73 -8.48
C GLY A 45 2.08 1.02 -8.29
N ALA A 46 1.02 1.51 -8.96
CA ALA A 46 -0.25 0.81 -9.04
C ALA A 46 -0.07 -0.49 -9.85
N ILE A 47 -0.79 -1.54 -9.47
CA ILE A 47 -0.69 -2.86 -10.13
C ILE A 47 -1.99 -3.24 -10.82
N ASP A 48 -1.96 -4.29 -11.63
CA ASP A 48 -3.11 -4.76 -12.40
C ASP A 48 -4.18 -5.49 -11.57
N CYS A 49 -3.87 -5.87 -10.31
CA CYS A 49 -4.86 -6.31 -9.34
C CYS A 49 -5.49 -5.12 -8.62
N GLY A 50 -6.81 -5.18 -8.36
CA GLY A 50 -7.51 -4.05 -7.76
C GLY A 50 -8.90 -4.40 -7.23
N ILE A 51 -9.65 -3.36 -6.92
CA ILE A 51 -11.08 -3.42 -6.60
C ILE A 51 -11.86 -2.81 -7.73
N MET A 52 -12.93 -3.46 -8.12
CA MET A 52 -13.90 -2.96 -9.09
C MET A 52 -15.27 -2.91 -8.46
N ALA A 53 -16.03 -1.84 -8.71
CA ALA A 53 -17.37 -1.64 -8.18
C ALA A 53 -18.32 -1.12 -9.26
N GLU A 54 -19.53 -1.67 -9.33
CA GLU A 54 -20.66 -1.04 -10.02
C GLU A 54 -21.44 -0.22 -9.01
N VAL A 55 -21.73 1.05 -9.35
CA VAL A 55 -22.35 2.00 -8.44
C VAL A 55 -23.48 2.74 -9.16
N LYS A 56 -24.62 2.91 -8.48
CA LYS A 56 -25.77 3.67 -8.96
C LYS A 56 -26.42 4.45 -7.83
N LEU A 57 -26.74 5.71 -8.08
CA LEU A 57 -27.52 6.54 -7.15
C LEU A 57 -28.92 5.93 -6.96
N ASN A 58 -29.40 5.83 -5.71
CA ASN A 58 -30.68 5.20 -5.39
C ASN A 58 -31.74 6.18 -4.88
N GLY A 59 -31.44 7.47 -4.85
CA GLY A 59 -32.39 8.53 -4.44
C GLY A 59 -32.74 8.52 -2.95
N THR A 60 -31.99 7.83 -2.12
CA THR A 60 -32.21 7.74 -0.67
C THR A 60 -31.04 8.38 0.10
N GLN A 61 -31.07 8.25 1.44
CA GLN A 61 -29.93 8.60 2.30
C GLN A 61 -29.21 7.35 2.85
N LYS A 62 -29.31 6.23 2.15
CA LYS A 62 -28.74 4.96 2.55
C LYS A 62 -27.83 4.39 1.46
N VAL A 63 -26.72 3.83 1.89
CA VAL A 63 -25.84 3.02 1.05
C VAL A 63 -26.23 1.56 1.21
N LYS A 64 -26.40 0.87 0.09
CA LYS A 64 -26.63 -0.57 0.02
C LYS A 64 -25.49 -1.20 -0.73
N ALA A 65 -24.67 -1.97 -0.04
CA ALA A 65 -23.45 -2.53 -0.56
C ALA A 65 -23.42 -4.05 -0.46
N PHE A 66 -22.98 -4.70 -1.53
CA PHE A 66 -22.75 -6.14 -1.57
C PHE A 66 -21.30 -6.42 -1.98
N SER A 67 -20.59 -7.18 -1.15
CA SER A 67 -19.28 -7.71 -1.48
C SER A 67 -19.39 -9.12 -2.03
N ILE A 68 -18.91 -9.35 -3.27
CA ILE A 68 -18.87 -10.71 -3.86
C ILE A 68 -17.88 -11.59 -3.11
N ASP A 69 -16.74 -11.05 -2.70
CA ASP A 69 -15.64 -11.81 -2.11
C ASP A 69 -15.99 -12.35 -0.70
N TYR A 70 -16.82 -11.60 0.05
CA TYR A 70 -17.31 -12.01 1.37
C TYR A 70 -18.70 -12.63 1.32
N ASP A 71 -19.39 -12.57 0.17
CA ASP A 71 -20.83 -12.95 0.00
C ASP A 71 -21.73 -12.28 1.07
N GLU A 72 -21.47 -11.00 1.33
CA GLU A 72 -22.14 -10.23 2.38
C GLU A 72 -22.84 -8.99 1.83
N TYR A 73 -24.06 -8.74 2.33
CA TYR A 73 -24.83 -7.52 2.09
C TYR A 73 -24.85 -6.65 3.33
N VAL A 74 -24.63 -5.35 3.17
CA VAL A 74 -24.69 -4.35 4.24
C VAL A 74 -25.50 -3.14 3.76
N GLU A 75 -26.34 -2.61 4.66
CA GLU A 75 -27.02 -1.34 4.49
C GLU A 75 -26.67 -0.43 5.67
N PHE A 76 -26.34 0.83 5.39
CA PHE A 76 -26.10 1.86 6.41
C PHE A 76 -26.60 3.22 5.96
N GLY A 77 -27.01 4.04 6.92
CA GLY A 77 -27.42 5.43 6.70
C GLY A 77 -26.22 6.37 6.65
N LEU A 78 -26.27 7.36 5.76
CA LEU A 78 -25.22 8.38 5.67
C LEU A 78 -25.14 9.29 6.89
N ASN A 79 -26.20 9.37 7.68
CA ASN A 79 -26.33 10.18 8.90
C ASN A 79 -26.14 9.35 10.20
N GLU A 80 -25.90 8.05 10.09
CA GLU A 80 -25.65 7.20 11.26
C GLU A 80 -24.35 7.61 11.95
N GLU A 81 -24.34 7.59 13.29
CA GLU A 81 -23.13 7.91 14.08
C GLU A 81 -22.16 6.73 14.11
N ASP A 82 -22.71 5.52 14.23
CA ASP A 82 -21.91 4.29 14.31
C ASP A 82 -21.58 3.73 12.92
N LYS A 83 -20.34 3.35 12.74
CA LYS A 83 -19.87 2.67 11.53
C LYS A 83 -20.42 1.24 11.45
N PRO A 84 -20.58 0.67 10.25
CA PRO A 84 -20.92 -0.74 10.07
C PRO A 84 -19.95 -1.68 10.82
N LYS A 85 -20.45 -2.84 11.24
CA LYS A 85 -19.64 -3.85 11.93
C LYS A 85 -18.64 -4.54 11.01
N GLN A 86 -19.02 -4.73 9.76
CA GLN A 86 -18.15 -5.31 8.73
C GLN A 86 -17.00 -4.34 8.40
N GLN A 87 -15.78 -4.83 8.53
CA GLN A 87 -14.60 -3.99 8.30
C GLN A 87 -14.59 -3.38 6.89
N TRP A 88 -14.91 -4.17 5.86
CA TRP A 88 -14.93 -3.66 4.50
C TRP A 88 -15.97 -2.54 4.30
N ALA A 89 -17.12 -2.62 4.95
CA ALA A 89 -18.15 -1.58 4.88
C ALA A 89 -17.74 -0.30 5.64
N SER A 90 -16.90 -0.43 6.68
CA SER A 90 -16.35 0.73 7.41
C SER A 90 -15.46 1.61 6.53
N TYR A 91 -14.76 1.04 5.53
CA TYR A 91 -14.01 1.81 4.54
C TYR A 91 -14.95 2.65 3.66
N ILE A 92 -16.03 2.05 3.13
CA ILE A 92 -17.01 2.77 2.30
C ILE A 92 -17.70 3.87 3.11
N PHE A 93 -18.11 3.56 4.34
CA PHE A 93 -18.70 4.51 5.28
C PHE A 93 -17.75 5.69 5.55
N GLY A 94 -16.48 5.41 5.86
CA GLY A 94 -15.47 6.41 6.13
C GLY A 94 -15.23 7.34 4.93
N VAL A 95 -15.13 6.78 3.72
CA VAL A 95 -15.01 7.56 2.48
C VAL A 95 -16.19 8.51 2.30
N CYS A 96 -17.43 8.06 2.53
CA CYS A 96 -18.61 8.91 2.47
C CYS A 96 -18.51 10.06 3.48
N ARG A 97 -18.15 9.77 4.73
CA ARG A 97 -18.04 10.76 5.82
C ARG A 97 -16.92 11.77 5.57
N GLU A 98 -15.74 11.29 5.14
CA GLU A 98 -14.60 12.16 4.86
C GLU A 98 -14.82 13.03 3.62
N THR A 99 -15.58 12.55 2.62
CA THR A 99 -16.01 13.35 1.48
C THR A 99 -16.90 14.52 1.92
N VAL A 100 -17.91 14.25 2.77
CA VAL A 100 -18.79 15.30 3.31
C VAL A 100 -18.01 16.32 4.16
N LYS A 101 -17.07 15.88 5.01
CA LYS A 101 -16.23 16.78 5.81
C LYS A 101 -15.39 17.75 4.95
N ARG A 102 -15.10 17.36 3.71
CA ARG A 102 -14.39 18.22 2.74
C ARG A 102 -15.34 19.04 1.84
N GLY A 103 -16.61 19.12 2.19
CA GLY A 103 -17.62 19.88 1.48
C GLY A 103 -18.18 19.20 0.23
N GLY A 104 -17.84 17.92 0.01
CA GLY A 104 -18.41 17.13 -1.08
C GLY A 104 -19.82 16.68 -0.77
N LYS A 105 -20.62 16.48 -1.84
CA LYS A 105 -21.97 15.94 -1.77
C LYS A 105 -21.90 14.42 -1.77
N VAL A 106 -22.68 13.76 -0.90
CA VAL A 106 -22.92 12.32 -0.89
C VAL A 106 -24.39 12.06 -0.60
N GLU A 107 -25.02 11.28 -1.45
CA GLU A 107 -26.37 10.74 -1.24
C GLU A 107 -26.31 9.22 -1.30
N GLY A 108 -27.43 8.54 -1.05
CA GLY A 108 -27.49 7.08 -1.06
C GLY A 108 -27.21 6.49 -2.45
N PHE A 109 -26.55 5.36 -2.45
CA PHE A 109 -26.24 4.59 -3.64
C PHE A 109 -26.30 3.08 -3.37
N ASP A 110 -26.56 2.35 -4.44
CA ASP A 110 -26.46 0.89 -4.47
C ASP A 110 -25.13 0.50 -5.10
N THR A 111 -24.46 -0.52 -4.56
CA THR A 111 -23.18 -0.99 -5.09
C THR A 111 -22.98 -2.49 -4.93
N VAL A 112 -22.33 -3.08 -5.92
CA VAL A 112 -21.71 -4.41 -5.85
C VAL A 112 -20.25 -4.27 -6.23
N PHE A 113 -19.36 -4.87 -5.45
CA PHE A 113 -17.93 -4.84 -5.72
C PHE A 113 -17.28 -6.19 -5.52
N ALA A 114 -16.14 -6.35 -6.16
CA ALA A 114 -15.22 -7.49 -5.99
C ALA A 114 -13.78 -7.03 -6.17
N GLY A 115 -12.84 -7.82 -5.69
CA GLY A 115 -11.41 -7.59 -5.84
C GLY A 115 -10.62 -8.84 -6.18
N ASP A 116 -9.49 -8.65 -6.80
CA ASP A 116 -8.47 -9.68 -7.04
C ASP A 116 -7.14 -9.36 -6.34
N VAL A 117 -7.13 -8.33 -5.50
CA VAL A 117 -5.99 -8.05 -4.62
C VAL A 117 -5.88 -9.15 -3.57
N PRO A 118 -4.80 -9.92 -3.54
CA PRO A 118 -4.61 -10.96 -2.55
C PRO A 118 -4.68 -10.42 -1.11
N LEU A 119 -5.63 -10.93 -0.33
CA LEU A 119 -5.87 -10.49 1.03
C LEU A 119 -4.70 -10.85 1.96
N GLY A 120 -4.15 -9.86 2.63
CA GLY A 120 -3.04 -10.05 3.58
C GLY A 120 -1.65 -10.14 2.92
N ALA A 121 -1.56 -10.02 1.61
CA ALA A 121 -0.29 -10.02 0.87
C ALA A 121 0.48 -8.68 0.93
N GLY A 122 -0.05 -7.66 1.63
CA GLY A 122 0.59 -6.33 1.72
C GLY A 122 0.40 -5.46 0.49
N LEU A 123 -0.58 -5.76 -0.37
CA LEU A 123 -0.85 -5.07 -1.65
C LEU A 123 -1.91 -3.96 -1.55
N SER A 124 -2.29 -3.57 -0.33
CA SER A 124 -3.19 -2.45 -0.02
C SER A 124 -4.59 -2.56 -0.64
N SER A 125 -5.26 -3.68 -0.37
CA SER A 125 -6.67 -3.85 -0.75
C SER A 125 -7.60 -2.79 -0.13
N SER A 126 -7.31 -2.31 1.08
CA SER A 126 -8.04 -1.21 1.73
C SER A 126 -7.95 0.08 0.92
N ALA A 127 -6.74 0.51 0.56
CA ALA A 127 -6.54 1.73 -0.24
C ALA A 127 -7.18 1.60 -1.63
N ALA A 128 -7.14 0.42 -2.25
CA ALA A 128 -7.84 0.17 -3.51
C ALA A 128 -9.36 0.33 -3.35
N LEU A 129 -9.95 -0.21 -2.27
CA LEU A 129 -11.38 -0.08 -1.97
C LEU A 129 -11.77 1.38 -1.72
N GLU A 130 -11.03 2.06 -0.84
CA GLU A 130 -11.24 3.48 -0.53
C GLU A 130 -11.15 4.35 -1.78
N SER A 131 -10.11 4.16 -2.58
CA SER A 131 -9.87 4.92 -3.80
C SER A 131 -10.94 4.67 -4.87
N THR A 132 -11.45 3.43 -4.98
CA THR A 132 -12.56 3.10 -5.87
C THR A 132 -13.80 3.91 -5.51
N PHE A 133 -14.18 3.93 -4.23
CA PHE A 133 -15.37 4.64 -3.78
C PHE A 133 -15.17 6.16 -3.71
N ALA A 134 -14.00 6.65 -3.33
CA ALA A 134 -13.69 8.08 -3.37
C ALA A 134 -13.80 8.64 -4.80
N TYR A 135 -13.25 7.91 -5.78
CA TYR A 135 -13.34 8.28 -7.18
C TYR A 135 -14.78 8.18 -7.72
N ALA A 136 -15.49 7.10 -7.40
CA ALA A 136 -16.88 6.90 -7.83
C ALA A 136 -17.79 8.01 -7.29
N ILE A 137 -17.73 8.32 -6.00
CA ILE A 137 -18.51 9.38 -5.35
C ILE A 137 -18.17 10.75 -5.96
N ASN A 138 -16.87 11.04 -6.14
CA ASN A 138 -16.44 12.28 -6.76
C ASN A 138 -17.03 12.45 -8.17
N TYR A 139 -17.02 11.39 -8.95
CA TYR A 139 -17.57 11.38 -10.31
C TYR A 139 -19.10 11.50 -10.34
N LEU A 140 -19.81 10.67 -9.59
CA LEU A 140 -21.27 10.57 -9.63
C LEU A 140 -21.98 11.81 -9.11
N PHE A 141 -21.38 12.50 -8.13
CA PHE A 141 -21.93 13.74 -7.55
C PHE A 141 -21.31 15.00 -8.13
N ASP A 142 -20.39 14.90 -9.10
CA ASP A 142 -19.68 16.03 -9.72
C ASP A 142 -19.00 16.95 -8.68
N ASN A 143 -18.41 16.37 -7.64
CA ASN A 143 -17.87 17.09 -6.49
C ASN A 143 -16.65 17.96 -6.83
N LYS A 144 -15.93 17.66 -7.91
CA LYS A 144 -14.71 18.39 -8.33
C LYS A 144 -13.58 18.34 -7.30
N ILE A 145 -13.57 17.34 -6.44
CA ILE A 145 -12.48 17.11 -5.49
C ILE A 145 -11.23 16.71 -6.27
N ASP A 146 -10.12 17.34 -6.01
CA ASP A 146 -8.88 16.98 -6.69
C ASP A 146 -8.28 15.65 -6.23
N LYS A 147 -7.33 15.12 -7.00
CA LYS A 147 -6.74 13.80 -6.74
C LYS A 147 -6.00 13.73 -5.39
N PHE A 148 -5.37 14.81 -4.94
CA PHE A 148 -4.68 14.82 -3.65
C PHE A 148 -5.68 14.69 -2.50
N ASP A 149 -6.79 15.41 -2.58
CA ASP A 149 -7.83 15.34 -1.57
C ASP A 149 -8.56 13.99 -1.61
N LEU A 150 -8.73 13.35 -2.79
CA LEU A 150 -9.22 11.98 -2.88
C LEU A 150 -8.29 11.00 -2.14
N ALA A 151 -6.97 11.12 -2.30
CA ALA A 151 -6.02 10.28 -1.55
C ALA A 151 -6.09 10.55 -0.04
N LYS A 152 -6.23 11.82 0.37
CA LYS A 152 -6.40 12.19 1.79
C LYS A 152 -7.72 11.71 2.37
N ILE A 153 -8.79 11.60 1.58
CA ILE A 153 -10.07 10.99 2.01
C ILE A 153 -9.82 9.54 2.44
N GLY A 154 -9.14 8.74 1.62
CA GLY A 154 -8.78 7.37 1.97
C GLY A 154 -7.92 7.32 3.23
N GLN A 155 -6.82 8.08 3.30
CA GLN A 155 -5.97 8.13 4.49
C GLN A 155 -6.74 8.51 5.77
N SER A 156 -7.61 9.52 5.70
CA SER A 156 -8.43 9.93 6.84
C SER A 156 -9.46 8.87 7.23
N THR A 157 -9.92 8.06 6.26
CA THR A 157 -10.79 6.91 6.50
C THR A 157 -10.06 5.86 7.35
N GLU A 158 -8.84 5.47 6.99
CA GLU A 158 -8.01 4.56 7.79
C GLU A 158 -7.82 5.08 9.23
N HIS A 159 -7.47 6.35 9.38
CA HIS A 159 -7.20 6.97 10.68
C HIS A 159 -8.45 7.02 11.58
N ASN A 160 -9.58 7.47 11.03
CA ASN A 160 -10.76 7.84 11.82
C ASN A 160 -11.74 6.68 11.99
N TYR A 161 -11.77 5.71 11.06
CA TYR A 161 -12.78 4.65 11.04
C TYR A 161 -12.19 3.24 11.14
N CYS A 162 -10.91 3.05 10.77
CA CYS A 162 -10.26 1.74 10.78
C CYS A 162 -9.17 1.59 11.87
N GLY A 163 -8.72 2.71 12.47
CA GLY A 163 -7.77 2.72 13.59
C GLY A 163 -6.31 2.48 13.19
N VAL A 164 -5.99 2.59 11.91
CA VAL A 164 -4.63 2.44 11.37
C VAL A 164 -4.07 3.82 11.05
N LYS A 165 -2.99 4.23 11.71
CA LYS A 165 -2.32 5.52 11.47
C LYS A 165 -1.30 5.42 10.33
N CYS A 166 -1.76 5.03 9.14
CA CYS A 166 -0.93 4.89 7.96
C CYS A 166 -0.41 6.25 7.43
N GLY A 167 0.64 6.21 6.59
CA GLY A 167 1.02 7.33 5.73
C GLY A 167 0.07 7.46 4.53
N ILE A 168 0.46 8.27 3.54
CA ILE A 168 -0.39 8.54 2.36
C ILE A 168 -0.05 7.67 1.15
N MET A 169 1.04 6.90 1.21
CA MET A 169 1.61 6.16 0.07
C MET A 169 0.59 5.31 -0.68
N ASP A 170 -0.18 4.53 0.05
CA ASP A 170 -1.06 3.52 -0.51
C ASP A 170 -2.20 4.15 -1.30
N GLN A 171 -2.91 5.10 -0.70
CA GLN A 171 -3.99 5.83 -1.35
C GLN A 171 -3.47 6.68 -2.50
N PHE A 172 -2.27 7.28 -2.33
CA PHE A 172 -1.65 8.05 -3.40
C PHE A 172 -1.36 7.17 -4.62
N ALA A 173 -0.74 6.01 -4.43
CA ALA A 173 -0.46 5.08 -5.52
C ALA A 173 -1.74 4.59 -6.21
N SER A 174 -2.79 4.27 -5.43
CA SER A 174 -4.09 3.84 -5.94
C SER A 174 -4.82 4.92 -6.75
N ILE A 175 -4.66 6.21 -6.41
CA ILE A 175 -5.30 7.33 -7.13
C ILE A 175 -4.46 7.82 -8.31
N PHE A 176 -3.13 7.96 -8.13
CA PHE A 176 -2.23 8.57 -9.11
C PHE A 176 -1.54 7.55 -10.02
N GLY A 177 -1.74 6.26 -9.80
CA GLY A 177 -1.11 5.21 -10.60
C GLY A 177 -1.20 5.47 -12.11
N LYS A 178 -0.11 5.16 -12.80
CA LYS A 178 0.03 5.30 -14.24
C LYS A 178 0.72 4.07 -14.80
N LYS A 179 0.10 3.44 -15.79
CA LYS A 179 0.63 2.28 -16.48
C LYS A 179 2.09 2.48 -16.90
N GLY A 180 2.93 1.50 -16.57
CA GLY A 180 4.36 1.50 -16.92
C GLY A 180 5.18 2.57 -16.21
N SER A 181 4.72 3.10 -15.06
CA SER A 181 5.46 4.11 -14.31
C SER A 181 5.36 3.87 -12.80
N LEU A 182 6.49 4.00 -12.11
CA LEU A 182 6.54 4.16 -10.67
C LEU A 182 6.43 5.65 -10.31
N ILE A 183 6.09 5.93 -9.05
CA ILE A 183 5.91 7.30 -8.56
C ILE A 183 6.90 7.56 -7.43
N ARG A 184 7.89 8.43 -7.62
CA ARG A 184 8.61 8.98 -6.47
C ARG A 184 7.73 10.07 -5.87
N LEU A 185 7.26 9.85 -4.65
CA LEU A 185 6.47 10.80 -3.88
C LEU A 185 7.27 11.29 -2.68
N ASN A 186 7.35 12.60 -2.50
CA ASN A 186 7.75 13.22 -1.24
C ASN A 186 6.51 13.32 -0.34
N CYS A 187 6.45 12.54 0.73
CA CYS A 187 5.26 12.47 1.57
C CYS A 187 5.07 13.71 2.47
N LYS A 188 6.09 14.57 2.61
CA LYS A 188 6.00 15.85 3.32
C LYS A 188 5.39 16.95 2.46
N THR A 189 5.89 17.11 1.22
CA THR A 189 5.47 18.21 0.32
C THR A 189 4.38 17.79 -0.65
N LEU A 190 4.15 16.49 -0.82
CA LEU A 190 3.30 15.86 -1.84
C LEU A 190 3.77 16.13 -3.28
N GLU A 191 5.00 16.61 -3.47
CA GLU A 191 5.61 16.66 -4.78
C GLU A 191 5.93 15.25 -5.28
N TYR A 192 5.60 15.00 -6.54
CA TYR A 192 5.83 13.69 -7.13
C TYR A 192 6.37 13.75 -8.54
N LYS A 193 7.09 12.68 -8.94
CA LYS A 193 7.61 12.50 -10.30
C LYS A 193 7.35 11.06 -10.75
N TYR A 194 6.87 10.91 -11.99
CA TYR A 194 6.77 9.60 -12.63
C TYR A 194 8.13 9.16 -13.17
N PHE A 195 8.46 7.90 -12.92
CA PHE A 195 9.62 7.22 -13.48
C PHE A 195 9.13 6.09 -14.37
N PRO A 196 9.43 6.11 -15.66
CA PRO A 196 9.16 4.97 -16.54
C PRO A 196 9.79 3.70 -15.94
N PHE A 197 8.99 2.63 -15.89
CA PHE A 197 9.42 1.36 -15.34
C PHE A 197 9.05 0.24 -16.32
N ASP A 198 10.00 -0.15 -17.13
CA ASP A 198 9.92 -1.27 -18.08
C ASP A 198 11.26 -2.02 -17.99
N PRO A 199 11.44 -2.86 -16.95
CA PRO A 199 12.71 -3.51 -16.68
C PRO A 199 12.95 -4.67 -17.65
N LYS A 200 13.38 -4.34 -18.87
CA LYS A 200 13.68 -5.34 -19.91
C LYS A 200 14.68 -6.36 -19.42
N GLY A 201 14.34 -7.63 -19.57
CA GLY A 201 15.15 -8.74 -19.08
C GLY A 201 14.95 -9.05 -17.59
N TYR A 202 13.97 -8.40 -16.94
CA TYR A 202 13.62 -8.65 -15.54
C TYR A 202 12.11 -8.75 -15.35
N LYS A 203 11.72 -9.51 -14.34
CA LYS A 203 10.37 -9.56 -13.79
C LYS A 203 10.34 -9.06 -12.36
N LEU A 204 9.25 -8.41 -11.98
CA LEU A 204 8.89 -8.23 -10.58
C LEU A 204 7.95 -9.36 -10.18
N VAL A 205 8.34 -10.12 -9.17
CA VAL A 205 7.50 -11.18 -8.60
C VAL A 205 7.37 -11.00 -7.10
N LEU A 206 6.15 -11.15 -6.63
CA LEU A 206 5.85 -11.20 -5.20
C LEU A 206 5.82 -12.67 -4.78
N VAL A 207 6.46 -12.97 -3.67
CA VAL A 207 6.35 -14.27 -3.00
C VAL A 207 5.67 -14.03 -1.67
N ASP A 208 4.40 -14.45 -1.60
CA ASP A 208 3.58 -14.36 -0.39
C ASP A 208 3.90 -15.51 0.55
N SER A 209 4.38 -15.19 1.72
CA SER A 209 4.64 -16.16 2.77
C SER A 209 3.38 -16.80 3.34
N CYS A 210 2.20 -16.28 3.02
CA CYS A 210 0.90 -16.68 3.61
C CYS A 210 0.83 -16.55 5.15
N VAL A 211 1.81 -15.84 5.75
CA VAL A 211 1.82 -15.54 7.20
C VAL A 211 1.02 -14.28 7.45
N LYS A 212 0.09 -14.34 8.41
CA LYS A 212 -0.69 -13.20 8.89
C LYS A 212 -0.41 -13.00 10.38
N HIS A 213 -0.12 -11.79 10.78
CA HIS A 213 0.09 -11.44 12.18
C HIS A 213 -1.14 -10.71 12.74
N GLU A 214 -1.79 -11.28 13.75
CA GLU A 214 -3.01 -10.72 14.38
C GLU A 214 -2.77 -9.33 15.01
N LEU A 215 -1.55 -9.05 15.46
CA LEU A 215 -1.16 -7.78 16.11
C LEU A 215 -0.43 -6.79 15.19
N ALA A 216 -0.50 -6.99 13.88
CA ALA A 216 0.25 -6.14 12.92
C ALA A 216 -0.09 -4.64 13.06
N SER A 217 -1.36 -4.27 13.23
CA SER A 217 -1.78 -2.87 13.38
C SER A 217 -1.22 -2.20 14.64
N SER A 218 -1.21 -2.90 15.77
CA SER A 218 -0.66 -2.36 17.03
C SER A 218 0.86 -2.23 16.97
N ALA A 219 1.54 -3.21 16.36
CA ALA A 219 2.99 -3.17 16.15
C ALA A 219 3.39 -2.07 15.17
N TYR A 220 2.61 -1.86 14.10
CA TYR A 220 2.78 -0.75 13.16
C TYR A 220 2.71 0.61 13.86
N ASN A 221 1.66 0.84 14.67
CA ASN A 221 1.50 2.09 15.41
C ASN A 221 2.68 2.35 16.38
N LYS A 222 3.23 1.30 17.03
CA LYS A 222 4.43 1.42 17.87
C LYS A 222 5.67 1.83 17.06
N ARG A 223 5.83 1.37 15.81
CA ARG A 223 6.94 1.80 14.95
C ARG A 223 6.85 3.29 14.63
N ARG A 224 5.65 3.78 14.34
CA ARG A 224 5.39 5.20 14.15
C ARG A 224 5.71 6.01 15.41
N GLU A 225 5.26 5.58 16.57
CA GLU A 225 5.54 6.23 17.86
C GLU A 225 7.06 6.35 18.12
N SER A 226 7.84 5.28 17.89
CA SER A 226 9.30 5.31 18.00
C SER A 226 9.94 6.38 17.11
N CYS A 227 9.46 6.49 15.87
CA CYS A 227 9.95 7.51 14.94
C CYS A 227 9.61 8.93 15.41
N GLU A 228 8.39 9.14 15.91
CA GLU A 228 7.93 10.43 16.46
C GLU A 228 8.75 10.82 17.70
N ASN A 229 9.07 9.86 18.58
CA ASN A 229 9.93 10.07 19.75
C ASN A 229 11.34 10.53 19.34
N ALA A 230 11.95 9.82 18.38
CA ALA A 230 13.28 10.16 17.89
C ALA A 230 13.30 11.55 17.21
N ALA A 231 12.33 11.85 16.34
CA ALA A 231 12.20 13.15 15.71
C ALA A 231 12.04 14.28 16.75
N LYS A 232 11.22 14.03 17.79
CA LYS A 232 11.01 14.99 18.90
C LYS A 232 12.30 15.22 19.70
N ALA A 233 13.09 14.17 19.93
CA ALA A 233 14.38 14.33 20.63
C ALA A 233 15.36 15.17 19.81
N ILE A 234 15.53 14.85 18.51
CA ILE A 234 16.41 15.60 17.61
C ILE A 234 15.97 17.06 17.49
N ARG A 235 14.67 17.33 17.44
CA ARG A 235 14.12 18.70 17.31
C ARG A 235 14.51 19.62 18.47
N LYS A 236 14.87 19.11 19.64
CA LYS A 236 15.31 19.96 20.76
C LYS A 236 16.54 20.79 20.40
N ASN A 237 17.44 20.21 19.59
CA ASN A 237 18.70 20.82 19.17
C ASN A 237 18.66 21.34 17.73
N HIS A 238 17.75 20.81 16.89
CA HIS A 238 17.63 21.05 15.45
C HIS A 238 16.16 21.38 15.11
N LEU A 239 15.76 22.62 15.33
CA LEU A 239 14.37 23.08 15.23
C LEU A 239 13.74 22.90 13.85
N GLU A 240 14.56 22.77 12.80
CA GLU A 240 14.14 22.52 11.43
C GLU A 240 13.60 21.11 11.20
N VAL A 241 13.87 20.16 12.10
CA VAL A 241 13.41 18.77 12.01
C VAL A 241 11.94 18.68 12.38
N GLU A 242 11.08 18.54 11.39
CA GLU A 242 9.65 18.25 11.57
C GLU A 242 9.37 16.74 11.57
N PHE A 243 10.01 16.02 10.64
CA PHE A 243 9.95 14.57 10.47
C PHE A 243 11.35 13.97 10.47
N LEU A 244 11.47 12.65 10.62
CA LEU A 244 12.76 11.98 10.50
C LEU A 244 13.42 12.14 9.12
N SER A 245 12.64 12.39 8.07
CA SER A 245 13.17 12.69 6.74
C SER A 245 14.00 13.99 6.68
N ASP A 246 13.79 14.90 7.62
CA ASP A 246 14.57 16.13 7.71
C ASP A 246 15.89 15.92 8.50
N ALA A 247 15.99 14.81 9.24
CA ALA A 247 17.10 14.57 10.15
C ALA A 247 18.33 14.04 9.41
N LYS A 248 19.51 14.43 9.90
CA LYS A 248 20.80 13.87 9.48
C LYS A 248 21.24 12.79 10.46
N ARG A 249 21.97 11.80 9.95
CA ARG A 249 22.49 10.72 10.79
C ARG A 249 23.28 11.22 12.00
N VAL A 250 24.09 12.24 11.82
CA VAL A 250 24.88 12.85 12.90
C VAL A 250 24.02 13.47 14.00
N TRP A 251 22.85 14.01 13.67
CA TRP A 251 21.90 14.57 14.65
C TRP A 251 21.20 13.48 15.47
N LEU A 252 20.97 12.32 14.86
CA LEU A 252 20.49 11.15 15.60
C LEU A 252 21.52 10.64 16.61
N ASP A 253 22.82 10.67 16.26
CA ASP A 253 23.90 10.28 17.18
C ASP A 253 24.00 11.20 18.41
N GLU A 254 23.70 12.49 18.27
CA GLU A 254 23.68 13.46 19.38
C GLU A 254 22.66 13.10 20.47
N VAL A 255 21.57 12.44 20.11
CA VAL A 255 20.49 12.08 21.04
C VAL A 255 20.46 10.59 21.40
N ARG A 256 21.50 9.85 21.07
CA ARG A 256 21.61 8.39 21.29
C ARG A 256 21.28 7.97 22.72
N ASP A 257 21.78 8.70 23.71
CA ASP A 257 21.61 8.39 25.13
C ASP A 257 20.33 9.00 25.72
N GLU A 258 19.58 9.79 24.95
CA GLU A 258 18.33 10.44 25.37
C GLU A 258 17.07 9.67 24.98
N ILE A 259 17.17 8.68 24.07
CA ILE A 259 16.04 7.89 23.57
C ILE A 259 16.28 6.40 23.76
N PRO A 260 15.22 5.57 23.83
CA PRO A 260 15.33 4.11 23.84
C PRO A 260 16.16 3.59 22.67
N ALA A 261 16.98 2.55 22.91
CA ALA A 261 17.81 1.95 21.87
C ALA A 261 17.00 1.50 20.65
N GLU A 262 15.78 1.00 20.87
CA GLU A 262 14.88 0.60 19.79
C GLU A 262 14.41 1.81 18.94
N ASP A 263 14.14 2.96 19.57
CA ASP A 263 13.75 4.19 18.85
C ASP A 263 14.91 4.71 17.99
N PHE A 264 16.14 4.61 18.53
CA PHE A 264 17.35 4.94 17.80
C PHE A 264 17.53 4.08 16.55
N LEU A 265 17.44 2.74 16.67
CA LEU A 265 17.58 1.81 15.55
C LEU A 265 16.51 2.03 14.47
N ARG A 266 15.28 2.27 14.88
CA ARG A 266 14.17 2.57 13.97
C ARG A 266 14.38 3.88 13.23
N ALA A 267 14.84 4.92 13.93
CA ALA A 267 15.18 6.20 13.31
C ALA A 267 16.36 6.08 12.33
N GLU A 268 17.38 5.31 12.69
CA GLU A 268 18.54 5.03 11.82
C GLU A 268 18.12 4.37 10.51
N TYR A 269 17.20 3.39 10.58
CA TYR A 269 16.63 2.78 9.38
C TYR A 269 15.93 3.81 8.50
N VAL A 270 15.02 4.62 9.07
CA VAL A 270 14.21 5.58 8.30
C VAL A 270 15.10 6.63 7.62
N ILE A 271 16.06 7.22 8.34
CA ILE A 271 16.98 8.21 7.78
C ILE A 271 17.78 7.63 6.60
N GLY A 272 18.25 6.38 6.75
CA GLY A 272 18.96 5.69 5.67
C GLY A 272 18.06 5.33 4.50
N GLU A 273 16.80 4.92 4.76
CA GLU A 273 15.85 4.53 3.72
C GLU A 273 15.43 5.69 2.83
N VAL A 274 15.27 6.89 3.39
CA VAL A 274 15.00 8.11 2.61
C VAL A 274 16.05 8.32 1.53
N GLN A 275 17.34 8.14 1.87
CA GLN A 275 18.42 8.28 0.89
C GLN A 275 18.41 7.15 -0.13
N ARG A 276 18.16 5.88 0.30
CA ARG A 276 18.09 4.73 -0.63
C ARG A 276 17.04 4.90 -1.72
N VAL A 277 15.88 5.53 -1.41
CA VAL A 277 14.89 5.84 -2.44
C VAL A 277 15.46 6.74 -3.53
N LEU A 278 16.21 7.77 -3.16
CA LEU A 278 16.83 8.70 -4.13
C LEU A 278 17.90 7.97 -4.96
N ASP A 279 18.73 7.17 -4.31
CA ASP A 279 19.78 6.38 -4.99
C ASP A 279 19.18 5.39 -6.01
N VAL A 280 18.05 4.76 -5.67
CA VAL A 280 17.31 3.87 -6.59
C VAL A 280 16.70 4.65 -7.76
N CYS A 281 16.15 5.84 -7.52
CA CYS A 281 15.64 6.68 -8.60
C CYS A 281 16.75 7.05 -9.60
N ASP A 282 17.91 7.45 -9.11
CA ASP A 282 19.08 7.77 -9.94
C ASP A 282 19.63 6.54 -10.67
N ALA A 283 19.63 5.37 -10.02
CA ALA A 283 20.04 4.11 -10.64
C ALA A 283 19.09 3.70 -11.78
N LEU A 284 17.77 3.82 -11.57
CA LEU A 284 16.78 3.53 -12.61
C LEU A 284 16.90 4.45 -13.83
N GLU A 285 17.17 5.74 -13.63
CA GLU A 285 17.40 6.68 -14.74
C GLU A 285 18.63 6.30 -15.59
N ARG A 286 19.60 5.59 -15.00
CA ARG A 286 20.78 5.04 -15.70
C ARG A 286 20.60 3.62 -16.20
N GLY A 287 19.47 2.96 -15.87
CA GLY A 287 19.24 1.55 -16.19
C GLY A 287 20.10 0.57 -15.37
N ASP A 288 20.57 0.98 -14.20
CA ASP A 288 21.45 0.21 -13.31
C ASP A 288 20.63 -0.62 -12.32
N TYR A 289 20.14 -1.76 -12.79
CA TYR A 289 19.32 -2.65 -11.95
C TYR A 289 20.10 -3.40 -10.87
N ASP A 290 21.44 -3.51 -11.01
CA ASP A 290 22.26 -4.14 -9.97
C ASP A 290 22.31 -3.24 -8.71
N ILE A 291 22.44 -1.93 -8.87
CA ILE A 291 22.33 -0.97 -7.76
C ILE A 291 20.92 -1.00 -7.17
N VAL A 292 19.87 -1.01 -8.00
CA VAL A 292 18.48 -1.13 -7.50
C VAL A 292 18.33 -2.36 -6.60
N GLY A 293 18.82 -3.50 -7.05
CA GLY A 293 18.76 -4.76 -6.30
C GLY A 293 19.53 -4.73 -4.99
N GLU A 294 20.75 -4.18 -4.99
CA GLU A 294 21.54 -4.05 -3.76
C GLU A 294 20.84 -3.14 -2.74
N MET A 295 20.24 -2.02 -3.17
CA MET A 295 19.44 -1.16 -2.30
C MET A 295 18.23 -1.90 -1.72
N MET A 296 17.55 -2.74 -2.51
CA MET A 296 16.47 -3.59 -2.02
C MET A 296 16.94 -4.54 -0.90
N TYR A 297 18.11 -5.17 -1.05
CA TYR A 297 18.68 -6.03 0.00
C TYR A 297 19.06 -5.25 1.25
N GLN A 298 19.62 -4.06 1.12
CA GLN A 298 19.92 -3.19 2.26
C GLN A 298 18.67 -2.75 2.99
N THR A 299 17.60 -2.42 2.25
CA THR A 299 16.27 -2.14 2.82
C THR A 299 15.75 -3.34 3.60
N HIS A 300 15.85 -4.56 3.05
CA HIS A 300 15.42 -5.77 3.78
C HIS A 300 16.21 -5.95 5.08
N PHE A 301 17.53 -5.78 5.05
CA PHE A 301 18.35 -5.83 6.25
C PHE A 301 17.88 -4.82 7.30
N GLY A 302 17.62 -3.59 6.90
CA GLY A 302 17.11 -2.54 7.78
C GLY A 302 15.73 -2.89 8.36
N LEU A 303 14.79 -3.36 7.53
CA LEU A 303 13.45 -3.79 7.97
C LEU A 303 13.50 -4.98 8.92
N SER A 304 14.41 -5.94 8.69
CA SER A 304 14.56 -7.13 9.53
C SER A 304 15.30 -6.85 10.83
N LYS A 305 16.40 -6.07 10.82
CA LYS A 305 17.32 -5.95 11.95
C LYS A 305 17.21 -4.65 12.75
N LEU A 306 16.85 -3.54 12.10
CA LEU A 306 16.76 -2.24 12.76
C LEU A 306 15.30 -1.85 13.05
N TYR A 307 14.42 -2.13 12.11
CA TYR A 307 13.00 -1.77 12.22
C TYR A 307 12.12 -2.91 12.78
N GLU A 308 12.60 -4.14 12.71
CA GLU A 308 11.99 -5.36 13.27
C GLU A 308 10.54 -5.59 12.79
N VAL A 309 10.34 -5.52 11.48
CA VAL A 309 9.05 -5.78 10.82
C VAL A 309 9.08 -7.00 9.89
N SER A 310 10.18 -7.74 9.84
CA SER A 310 10.27 -9.01 9.13
C SER A 310 9.79 -10.17 10.02
N CYS A 311 9.68 -11.36 9.44
CA CYS A 311 9.46 -12.62 10.14
C CYS A 311 10.42 -13.69 9.58
N GLU A 312 10.44 -14.87 10.19
CA GLU A 312 11.35 -15.94 9.80
C GLU A 312 11.15 -16.38 8.34
N GLU A 313 9.91 -16.42 7.89
CA GLU A 313 9.53 -16.80 6.53
C GLU A 313 10.02 -15.78 5.51
N LEU A 314 9.84 -14.48 5.78
CA LEU A 314 10.30 -13.40 4.89
C LEU A 314 11.84 -13.31 4.85
N ASP A 315 12.50 -13.48 5.99
CA ASP A 315 13.97 -13.54 6.06
C ASP A 315 14.51 -14.78 5.31
N PHE A 316 13.78 -15.90 5.37
CA PHE A 316 14.13 -17.11 4.62
C PHE A 316 14.02 -16.88 3.11
N LEU A 317 12.89 -16.31 2.65
CA LEU A 317 12.67 -15.99 1.23
C LEU A 317 13.75 -15.05 0.70
N ASN A 318 14.10 -14.01 1.44
CA ASN A 318 15.16 -13.09 1.07
C ASN A 318 16.54 -13.78 0.97
N LYS A 319 16.88 -14.64 1.93
CA LYS A 319 18.13 -15.43 1.90
C LYS A 319 18.14 -16.39 0.70
N LEU A 320 17.01 -17.02 0.41
CA LEU A 320 16.88 -17.94 -0.74
C LEU A 320 17.00 -17.18 -2.06
N ALA A 321 16.39 -15.98 -2.17
CA ALA A 321 16.53 -15.11 -3.33
C ALA A 321 18.00 -14.77 -3.59
N ARG A 322 18.76 -14.37 -2.54
CA ARG A 322 20.20 -14.11 -2.67
C ARG A 322 21.02 -15.34 -3.09
N LYS A 323 20.63 -16.53 -2.59
CA LYS A 323 21.24 -17.80 -3.01
C LYS A 323 20.99 -18.15 -4.48
N CYS A 324 19.82 -17.78 -4.98
CA CYS A 324 19.42 -17.97 -6.39
C CYS A 324 19.87 -16.81 -7.29
N GLU A 325 20.77 -15.95 -6.84
CA GLU A 325 21.33 -14.81 -7.58
C GLU A 325 20.24 -13.83 -8.09
N VAL A 326 19.09 -13.76 -7.39
CA VAL A 326 18.05 -12.77 -7.65
C VAL A 326 18.62 -11.39 -7.43
N THR A 327 18.40 -10.49 -8.38
CA THR A 327 19.00 -9.15 -8.40
C THR A 327 18.66 -8.33 -7.17
N GLY A 328 17.39 -8.36 -6.71
CA GLY A 328 16.97 -7.68 -5.49
C GLY A 328 15.77 -8.36 -4.84
N SER A 329 15.74 -8.38 -3.51
CA SER A 329 14.63 -8.96 -2.73
C SER A 329 14.48 -8.23 -1.40
N ARG A 330 13.23 -7.96 -0.98
CA ARG A 330 12.93 -7.36 0.31
C ARG A 330 11.48 -7.60 0.75
N VAL A 331 11.22 -7.42 2.05
CA VAL A 331 9.86 -7.33 2.60
C VAL A 331 9.12 -6.16 1.96
N MET A 332 7.87 -6.35 1.57
CA MET A 332 7.03 -5.32 0.98
C MET A 332 5.87 -4.94 1.90
N GLY A 333 5.51 -3.65 1.91
CA GLY A 333 4.44 -3.12 2.75
C GLY A 333 4.83 -2.99 4.22
N GLY A 334 3.85 -3.04 5.11
CA GLY A 334 4.05 -2.85 6.54
C GLY A 334 4.84 -3.95 7.25
N GLY A 335 5.10 -5.08 6.58
CA GLY A 335 5.77 -6.23 7.17
C GLY A 335 4.87 -7.08 8.08
N PHE A 336 5.48 -7.76 9.05
CA PHE A 336 4.84 -8.71 9.97
C PHE A 336 4.18 -9.91 9.27
N GLY A 337 4.67 -10.29 8.09
CA GLY A 337 4.13 -11.27 7.17
C GLY A 337 3.88 -10.68 5.79
N GLY A 338 3.03 -11.32 4.99
CA GLY A 338 2.78 -10.92 3.59
C GLY A 338 3.91 -11.32 2.65
N CYS A 339 4.31 -10.44 1.75
CA CYS A 339 5.19 -10.77 0.63
C CYS A 339 6.62 -10.26 0.76
N THR A 340 7.53 -10.96 0.07
CA THR A 340 8.72 -10.31 -0.48
C THR A 340 8.45 -9.82 -1.90
N ILE A 341 9.01 -8.67 -2.28
CA ILE A 341 9.10 -8.21 -3.67
C ILE A 341 10.49 -8.54 -4.20
N ASN A 342 10.55 -9.14 -5.38
CA ASN A 342 11.78 -9.66 -5.95
C ASN A 342 11.94 -9.16 -7.38
N LEU A 343 13.10 -8.57 -7.68
CA LEU A 343 13.52 -8.17 -9.02
C LEU A 343 14.40 -9.29 -9.59
N VAL A 344 13.85 -10.08 -10.51
CA VAL A 344 14.44 -11.33 -10.98
C VAL A 344 14.75 -11.25 -12.46
N LYS A 345 15.97 -11.58 -12.86
CA LYS A 345 16.32 -11.71 -14.29
C LYS A 345 15.46 -12.81 -14.94
N ASP A 346 15.01 -12.59 -16.17
CA ASP A 346 14.15 -13.54 -16.89
C ASP A 346 14.74 -14.94 -16.91
N GLU A 347 16.04 -15.07 -17.10
CA GLU A 347 16.78 -16.33 -17.14
C GLU A 347 16.85 -17.08 -15.80
N LEU A 348 16.68 -16.37 -14.67
CA LEU A 348 16.72 -16.93 -13.32
C LEU A 348 15.33 -17.19 -12.75
N TYR A 349 14.28 -16.69 -13.40
CA TYR A 349 12.92 -16.70 -12.88
C TYR A 349 12.42 -18.11 -12.52
N ASP A 350 12.48 -19.04 -13.50
CA ASP A 350 11.97 -20.40 -13.28
C ASP A 350 12.76 -21.16 -12.21
N ALA A 351 14.07 -20.97 -12.17
CA ALA A 351 14.95 -21.58 -11.17
C ALA A 351 14.64 -21.04 -9.76
N PHE A 352 14.42 -19.73 -9.63
CA PHE A 352 14.03 -19.11 -8.35
C PHE A 352 12.69 -19.64 -7.86
N ILE A 353 11.65 -19.64 -8.74
CA ILE A 353 10.32 -20.13 -8.39
C ILE A 353 10.37 -21.61 -7.98
N ALA A 354 11.13 -22.45 -8.69
CA ALA A 354 11.29 -23.86 -8.36
C ALA A 354 11.96 -24.03 -6.98
N ALA A 355 13.03 -23.29 -6.70
CA ALA A 355 13.72 -23.34 -5.41
C ALA A 355 12.81 -22.93 -4.24
N VAL A 356 11.98 -21.90 -4.42
CA VAL A 356 11.01 -21.47 -3.40
C VAL A 356 9.94 -22.55 -3.18
N LYS A 357 9.36 -23.12 -4.26
CA LYS A 357 8.34 -24.19 -4.19
C LYS A 357 8.86 -25.44 -3.49
N GLU A 358 10.14 -25.75 -3.61
CA GLU A 358 10.76 -26.92 -2.97
C GLU A 358 11.12 -26.63 -1.50
N GLN A 359 11.85 -25.53 -1.25
CA GLN A 359 12.51 -25.33 0.05
C GLN A 359 11.61 -24.65 1.08
N PHE A 360 10.67 -23.80 0.67
CA PHE A 360 9.80 -23.10 1.60
C PHE A 360 8.82 -24.05 2.30
N PRO A 361 8.05 -24.91 1.59
CA PRO A 361 7.16 -25.86 2.24
C PRO A 361 7.91 -26.91 3.08
N ALA A 362 9.10 -27.31 2.64
CA ALA A 362 9.94 -28.25 3.39
C ALA A 362 10.34 -27.68 4.76
N LYS A 363 10.48 -26.36 4.88
CA LYS A 363 10.84 -25.69 6.12
C LYS A 363 9.63 -25.29 6.98
N PHE A 364 8.58 -24.74 6.36
CA PHE A 364 7.47 -24.12 7.08
C PHE A 364 6.15 -24.92 7.07
N GLY A 365 6.07 -26.00 6.29
CA GLY A 365 4.92 -26.91 6.27
C GLY A 365 3.69 -26.39 5.52
N HIS A 366 3.81 -25.29 4.77
CA HIS A 366 2.75 -24.75 3.93
C HIS A 366 3.34 -24.10 2.67
N ASP A 367 2.52 -23.99 1.62
CA ASP A 367 2.94 -23.44 0.33
C ASP A 367 2.90 -21.91 0.31
N PRO A 368 3.91 -21.25 -0.30
CA PRO A 368 3.87 -19.83 -0.62
C PRO A 368 3.02 -19.59 -1.87
N LYS A 369 2.58 -18.33 -2.09
CA LYS A 369 1.92 -17.94 -3.33
C LYS A 369 2.81 -17.00 -4.13
N PHE A 370 2.58 -16.95 -5.44
CA PHE A 370 3.37 -16.15 -6.36
C PHE A 370 2.46 -15.24 -7.15
N TYR A 371 2.88 -13.97 -7.33
CA TYR A 371 2.14 -12.99 -8.12
C TYR A 371 3.13 -12.22 -8.98
N ASP A 372 3.01 -12.35 -10.30
CA ASP A 372 3.74 -11.49 -11.23
C ASP A 372 3.13 -10.09 -11.19
N VAL A 373 3.96 -9.07 -11.17
CA VAL A 373 3.53 -7.68 -11.03
C VAL A 373 3.54 -6.97 -12.38
N VAL A 374 2.40 -6.40 -12.75
CA VAL A 374 2.27 -5.51 -13.91
C VAL A 374 1.88 -4.12 -13.42
N ILE A 375 2.70 -3.11 -13.74
CA ILE A 375 2.42 -1.72 -13.37
C ILE A 375 1.26 -1.18 -14.22
N SER A 376 0.21 -0.72 -13.58
CA SER A 376 -1.08 -0.39 -14.17
C SER A 376 -1.56 1.03 -13.82
N ASP A 377 -2.76 1.38 -14.29
CA ASP A 377 -3.40 2.65 -13.99
C ASP A 377 -4.13 2.59 -12.64
N GLY A 378 -4.16 3.74 -11.94
CA GLY A 378 -4.89 3.90 -10.68
C GLY A 378 -6.41 4.02 -10.86
N ALA A 379 -7.04 4.84 -9.97
CA ALA A 379 -8.48 4.99 -9.93
C ALA A 379 -9.05 5.57 -11.23
N ARG A 380 -10.09 4.93 -11.76
CA ARG A 380 -10.70 5.26 -13.04
C ARG A 380 -12.14 4.78 -13.16
N LYS A 381 -12.90 5.39 -14.06
CA LYS A 381 -14.13 4.81 -14.59
C LYS A 381 -13.75 3.74 -15.61
N VAL A 382 -14.45 2.61 -15.58
CA VAL A 382 -14.26 1.48 -16.50
C VAL A 382 -15.33 1.50 -17.56
N GLU A 383 -14.94 1.57 -18.82
CA GLU A 383 -15.86 1.55 -19.99
C GLU A 383 -16.51 0.18 -20.23
#